data_2028f837476fa0d6b572aad07c6876c6
#
_entry.id   2028f837476fa0d6b572aad07c6876c6
#
_cell.length_a   1.000
_cell.length_b   1.000
_cell.length_c   1.000
_cell.angle_alpha   90.00
_cell.angle_beta   90.00
_cell.angle_gamma   90.00
#
_symmetry.space_group_name_H-M   'P 1'
#
loop_
_entity.id
_entity.type
_entity.pdbx_description
1 polymer ?
#
loop_
_entity_poly.entity_id
_entity_poly.type
_entity_poly.pdbx_seq_one_letter_code
_entity_poly.pdbx_strand_id
1 'polypeptide(L)'
;MDCSAMSSDQEPDYVGLAPYLYYSDATAALAWLTRVFGFTEEVRFEDGSGEVFQATLRAGDARLQLAGVGPEYWEAKGVEGPVGQLNVVYVTDVDAQHERVSAALGEDAAPEPPQDQPYGARIFTVADPGGNSWTFWQQVTDQVELPSGWREVRPEDQEAEETGEVPG
;
A
#
# COMPACT_ATOMS: atom_id res chain seq x y z
N MET A 1 38.80 -1.43 21.09
CA MET A 1 37.58 -1.20 20.32
C MET A 1 37.00 -2.52 19.98
N ASP A 2 35.97 -2.83 20.69
CA ASP A 2 35.30 -4.10 20.52
C ASP A 2 34.43 -4.01 19.26
N CYS A 3 34.93 -4.49 18.14
CA CYS A 3 34.10 -4.79 17.00
C CYS A 3 33.33 -6.05 17.32
N SER A 4 32.39 -5.93 18.23
CA SER A 4 31.40 -6.98 18.41
C SER A 4 30.77 -7.19 17.05
N ALA A 5 31.09 -8.29 16.44
CA ALA A 5 30.40 -8.73 15.26
C ALA A 5 28.90 -8.64 15.56
N MET A 6 28.21 -7.71 14.91
CA MET A 6 26.76 -7.71 14.95
C MET A 6 26.33 -9.11 14.57
N SER A 7 25.69 -9.82 15.48
CA SER A 7 25.19 -11.12 15.15
C SER A 7 24.28 -10.98 13.96
N SER A 8 24.47 -11.81 12.94
CA SER A 8 23.66 -11.81 11.72
C SER A 8 22.16 -12.05 11.98
N ASP A 9 21.79 -12.31 13.24
CA ASP A 9 20.42 -12.61 13.67
C ASP A 9 19.69 -11.37 14.21
N GLN A 10 20.36 -10.23 14.35
CA GLN A 10 19.69 -8.99 14.78
C GLN A 10 19.11 -8.25 13.60
N GLU A 11 17.78 -8.12 13.60
CA GLU A 11 17.12 -7.21 12.66
C GLU A 11 17.54 -5.76 12.97
N PRO A 12 17.80 -4.96 11.93
CA PRO A 12 17.97 -3.53 12.14
C PRO A 12 16.74 -2.90 12.81
N ASP A 13 16.94 -1.86 13.60
CA ASP A 13 15.87 -1.12 14.26
C ASP A 13 15.15 -0.22 13.25
N TYR A 14 14.25 -0.79 12.47
CA TYR A 14 13.40 0.00 11.60
C TYR A 14 12.25 0.62 12.39
N VAL A 15 11.95 1.88 12.12
CA VAL A 15 10.86 2.61 12.78
C VAL A 15 9.65 2.80 11.88
N GLY A 16 9.75 2.44 10.62
CA GLY A 16 8.62 2.50 9.70
C GLY A 16 9.04 2.58 8.25
N LEU A 17 8.05 2.52 7.39
CA LEU A 17 8.19 2.67 5.95
C LEU A 17 6.98 3.45 5.47
N ALA A 18 7.18 4.41 4.58
CA ALA A 18 6.09 5.13 3.96
C ALA A 18 6.25 5.14 2.44
N PRO A 19 5.22 4.80 1.67
CA PRO A 19 5.23 5.06 0.24
C PRO A 19 5.23 6.56 -0.01
N TYR A 20 5.87 6.99 -1.10
CA TYR A 20 5.89 8.37 -1.55
C TYR A 20 5.28 8.43 -2.94
N LEU A 21 4.12 9.08 -3.06
CA LEU A 21 3.32 9.08 -4.27
C LEU A 21 3.38 10.44 -4.96
N TYR A 22 3.42 10.43 -6.28
CA TYR A 22 3.50 11.65 -7.07
C TYR A 22 2.21 11.86 -7.85
N TYR A 23 1.68 13.08 -7.77
CA TYR A 23 0.44 13.47 -8.43
C TYR A 23 0.67 14.71 -9.28
N SER A 24 -0.05 14.81 -10.37
CA SER A 24 -0.06 16.04 -11.19
C SER A 24 -0.73 17.20 -10.45
N ASP A 25 -1.70 16.89 -9.60
CA ASP A 25 -2.41 17.86 -8.75
C ASP A 25 -2.47 17.32 -7.32
N ALA A 26 -1.51 17.71 -6.51
CA ALA A 26 -1.39 17.25 -5.12
C ALA A 26 -2.55 17.78 -4.25
N THR A 27 -3.05 18.98 -4.52
CA THR A 27 -4.18 19.56 -3.78
C THR A 27 -5.43 18.71 -3.97
N ALA A 28 -5.74 18.37 -5.23
CA ALA A 28 -6.88 17.51 -5.55
C ALA A 28 -6.70 16.09 -5.01
N ALA A 29 -5.49 15.55 -5.11
CA ALA A 29 -5.18 14.20 -4.61
C ALA A 29 -5.36 14.10 -3.10
N LEU A 30 -4.87 15.08 -2.35
CA LEU A 30 -5.03 15.13 -0.89
C LEU A 30 -6.51 15.14 -0.51
N ALA A 31 -7.30 15.99 -1.15
CA ALA A 31 -8.74 16.09 -0.90
C ALA A 31 -9.45 14.78 -1.25
N TRP A 32 -9.07 14.15 -2.36
CA TRP A 32 -9.65 12.88 -2.81
C TRP A 32 -9.36 11.74 -1.84
N LEU A 33 -8.10 11.56 -1.45
CA LEU A 33 -7.68 10.48 -0.55
C LEU A 33 -8.33 10.59 0.84
N THR A 34 -8.47 11.80 1.36
CA THR A 34 -9.13 12.03 2.65
C THR A 34 -10.63 11.79 2.57
N ARG A 35 -11.27 12.26 1.51
CA ARG A 35 -12.72 12.14 1.32
C ARG A 35 -13.14 10.72 0.95
N VAL A 36 -12.45 10.09 0.00
CA VAL A 36 -12.87 8.79 -0.56
C VAL A 36 -12.41 7.64 0.33
N PHE A 37 -11.13 7.61 0.71
CA PHE A 37 -10.59 6.51 1.52
C PHE A 37 -10.71 6.75 3.02
N GLY A 38 -10.93 7.99 3.45
CA GLY A 38 -10.99 8.33 4.85
C GLY A 38 -9.64 8.39 5.53
N PHE A 39 -8.55 8.58 4.77
CA PHE A 39 -7.23 8.78 5.36
C PHE A 39 -7.19 10.09 6.14
N THR A 40 -6.36 10.14 7.18
CA THR A 40 -6.22 11.31 8.03
C THR A 40 -5.02 12.14 7.59
N GLU A 41 -5.24 13.42 7.28
CA GLU A 41 -4.16 14.35 7.02
C GLU A 41 -3.39 14.66 8.31
N GLU A 42 -2.06 14.50 8.29
CA GLU A 42 -1.20 14.90 9.40
C GLU A 42 -0.63 16.30 9.20
N VAL A 43 -0.10 16.56 8.01
CA VAL A 43 0.52 17.84 7.68
C VAL A 43 0.51 18.05 6.17
N ARG A 44 0.36 19.29 5.75
CA ARG A 44 0.54 19.71 4.38
C ARG A 44 1.50 20.89 4.31
N PHE A 45 2.17 21.01 3.19
CA PHE A 45 3.00 22.16 2.87
C PHE A 45 2.44 22.80 1.61
N GLU A 46 2.12 24.07 1.71
CA GLU A 46 1.53 24.86 0.63
C GLU A 46 2.52 25.88 0.13
N ASP A 47 2.43 26.22 -1.15
CA ASP A 47 3.15 27.35 -1.71
C ASP A 47 2.42 28.66 -1.40
N GLY A 48 2.98 29.78 -1.90
CA GLY A 48 2.37 31.11 -1.67
C GLY A 48 0.99 31.33 -2.28
N SER A 49 0.55 30.44 -3.20
CA SER A 49 -0.77 30.48 -3.81
C SER A 49 -1.80 29.60 -3.10
N GLY A 50 -1.38 28.82 -2.10
CA GLY A 50 -2.21 27.86 -1.40
C GLY A 50 -2.27 26.47 -2.04
N GLU A 51 -1.47 26.22 -3.08
CA GLU A 51 -1.36 24.91 -3.68
C GLU A 51 -0.50 23.99 -2.83
N VAL A 52 -0.96 22.76 -2.63
CA VAL A 52 -0.21 21.76 -1.88
C VAL A 52 0.94 21.23 -2.74
N PHE A 53 2.15 21.32 -2.25
CA PHE A 53 3.29 20.68 -2.92
C PHE A 53 3.74 19.39 -2.22
N GLN A 54 3.43 19.20 -0.94
CA GLN A 54 3.69 17.97 -0.20
C GLN A 54 2.69 17.79 0.94
N ALA A 55 2.34 16.54 1.23
CA ALA A 55 1.50 16.21 2.39
C ALA A 55 1.86 14.83 2.94
N THR A 56 1.56 14.65 4.22
CA THR A 56 1.63 13.36 4.90
C THR A 56 0.25 12.98 5.38
N LEU A 57 -0.15 11.75 5.09
CA LEU A 57 -1.43 11.17 5.47
C LEU A 57 -1.20 9.93 6.33
N ARG A 58 -2.18 9.58 7.15
CA ARG A 58 -2.21 8.32 7.88
C ARG A 58 -3.34 7.42 7.43
N ALA A 59 -3.03 6.13 7.32
CA ALA A 59 -3.99 5.05 7.18
C ALA A 59 -3.78 4.13 8.39
N GLY A 60 -4.56 4.32 9.46
CA GLY A 60 -4.27 3.69 10.75
C GLY A 60 -2.91 4.14 11.30
N ASP A 61 -2.04 3.20 11.61
CA ASP A 61 -0.67 3.48 12.07
C ASP A 61 0.32 3.69 10.92
N ALA A 62 -0.07 3.37 9.70
CA ALA A 62 0.77 3.56 8.53
C ALA A 62 0.70 4.99 8.01
N ARG A 63 1.78 5.44 7.42
CA ARG A 63 1.86 6.76 6.78
C ARG A 63 2.12 6.62 5.30
N LEU A 64 1.64 7.59 4.55
CA LEU A 64 2.01 7.80 3.17
C LEU A 64 2.30 9.28 2.96
N GLN A 65 3.17 9.56 2.00
CA GLN A 65 3.49 10.92 1.61
C GLN A 65 3.09 11.14 0.16
N LEU A 66 2.75 12.36 -0.18
CA LEU A 66 2.47 12.73 -1.55
C LEU A 66 3.12 14.07 -1.90
N ALA A 67 3.38 14.24 -3.17
CA ALA A 67 3.91 15.49 -3.72
C ALA A 67 3.29 15.76 -5.09
N GLY A 68 3.21 17.05 -5.43
CA GLY A 68 2.85 17.50 -6.77
C GLY A 68 4.08 17.55 -7.67
N VAL A 69 3.95 17.05 -8.89
CA VAL A 69 5.01 17.11 -9.90
C VAL A 69 4.43 17.47 -11.26
N GLY A 70 5.22 18.18 -12.06
CA GLY A 70 4.84 18.52 -13.43
C GLY A 70 5.23 17.45 -14.43
N PRO A 71 4.89 17.64 -15.72
CA PRO A 71 5.21 16.70 -16.79
C PRO A 71 6.71 16.40 -16.92
N GLU A 72 7.56 17.36 -16.63
CA GLU A 72 9.03 17.24 -16.71
C GLU A 72 9.59 16.18 -15.75
N TYR A 73 8.92 15.93 -14.64
CA TYR A 73 9.31 14.86 -13.72
C TYR A 73 9.22 13.48 -14.41
N TRP A 74 8.12 13.25 -15.12
CA TRP A 74 7.88 11.98 -15.82
C TRP A 74 8.75 11.85 -17.06
N GLU A 75 8.95 12.94 -17.79
CA GLU A 75 9.84 12.99 -18.95
C GLU A 75 11.28 12.64 -18.56
N ALA A 76 11.75 13.15 -17.42
CA ALA A 76 13.08 12.82 -16.91
C ALA A 76 13.24 11.33 -16.57
N LYS A 77 12.15 10.65 -16.30
CA LYS A 77 12.13 9.20 -16.06
C LYS A 77 11.90 8.38 -17.33
N GLY A 78 11.74 9.03 -18.48
CA GLY A 78 11.54 8.37 -19.76
C GLY A 78 10.13 7.81 -19.97
N VAL A 79 9.13 8.34 -19.26
CA VAL A 79 7.74 7.90 -19.39
C VAL A 79 6.82 9.05 -19.75
N GLU A 80 5.73 8.75 -20.43
CA GLU A 80 4.70 9.71 -20.79
C GLU A 80 3.65 9.80 -19.70
N GLY A 81 3.72 10.82 -18.87
CA GLY A 81 2.73 11.09 -17.85
C GLY A 81 2.83 10.22 -16.62
N PRO A 82 1.87 10.34 -15.69
CA PRO A 82 1.94 9.68 -14.40
C PRO A 82 1.92 8.16 -14.49
N VAL A 83 2.88 7.54 -13.83
CA VAL A 83 2.94 6.09 -13.62
C VAL A 83 2.74 5.84 -12.15
N GLY A 84 1.67 5.12 -11.82
CA GLY A 84 1.34 4.79 -10.45
C GLY A 84 1.85 3.44 -10.01
N GLN A 85 1.51 3.09 -8.78
CA GLN A 85 1.86 1.83 -8.14
C GLN A 85 0.62 1.19 -7.51
N LEU A 86 0.73 -0.08 -7.17
CA LEU A 86 -0.27 -0.76 -6.38
C LEU A 86 0.08 -0.62 -4.90
N ASN A 87 -0.89 -0.18 -4.12
CA ASN A 87 -0.78 -0.09 -2.67
C ASN A 87 -1.82 -1.01 -2.05
N VAL A 88 -1.42 -1.77 -1.05
CA VAL A 88 -2.31 -2.64 -0.29
C VAL A 88 -2.59 -2.00 1.06
N VAL A 89 -3.86 -1.85 1.39
CA VAL A 89 -4.29 -1.30 2.68
C VAL A 89 -5.07 -2.38 3.41
N TYR A 90 -4.58 -2.78 4.57
CA TYR A 90 -5.25 -3.79 5.39
C TYR A 90 -6.35 -3.13 6.21
N VAL A 91 -7.54 -3.70 6.15
CA VAL A 91 -8.73 -3.20 6.86
C VAL A 91 -9.38 -4.33 7.65
N THR A 92 -10.11 -3.97 8.69
CA THR A 92 -10.84 -4.93 9.51
C THR A 92 -12.20 -5.30 8.93
N ASP A 93 -12.77 -4.43 8.09
CA ASP A 93 -14.07 -4.63 7.45
C ASP A 93 -14.03 -4.07 6.02
N VAL A 94 -13.73 -4.94 5.07
CA VAL A 94 -13.58 -4.55 3.66
C VAL A 94 -14.91 -4.16 3.03
N ASP A 95 -16.02 -4.76 3.45
CA ASP A 95 -17.34 -4.42 2.93
C ASP A 95 -17.75 -3.01 3.36
N ALA A 96 -17.49 -2.63 4.61
CA ALA A 96 -17.73 -1.27 5.09
C ALA A 96 -16.87 -0.25 4.36
N GLN A 97 -15.62 -0.58 4.07
CA GLN A 97 -14.74 0.29 3.30
C GLN A 97 -15.22 0.43 1.86
N HIS A 98 -15.68 -0.64 1.24
CA HIS A 98 -16.27 -0.60 -0.10
C HIS A 98 -17.51 0.30 -0.15
N GLU A 99 -18.38 0.22 0.85
CA GLU A 99 -19.56 1.08 0.95
C GLU A 99 -19.16 2.56 1.07
N ARG A 100 -18.17 2.87 1.89
CA ARG A 100 -17.64 4.23 2.04
C ARG A 100 -17.11 4.77 0.70
N VAL A 101 -16.27 4.00 0.04
CA VAL A 101 -15.66 4.39 -1.24
C VAL A 101 -16.73 4.56 -2.32
N SER A 102 -17.65 3.62 -2.41
CA SER A 102 -18.74 3.67 -3.39
C SER A 102 -19.67 4.87 -3.18
N ALA A 103 -20.00 5.19 -1.94
CA ALA A 103 -20.80 6.36 -1.60
C ALA A 103 -20.11 7.68 -1.99
N ALA A 104 -18.79 7.75 -1.77
CA ALA A 104 -18.01 8.94 -2.11
C ALA A 104 -17.85 9.13 -3.62
N LEU A 105 -17.69 8.04 -4.37
CA LEU A 105 -17.47 8.09 -5.82
C LEU A 105 -18.77 8.15 -6.64
N GLY A 106 -19.88 7.65 -6.09
CA GLY A 106 -21.15 7.51 -6.80
C GLY A 106 -21.24 6.19 -7.58
N GLU A 107 -22.47 5.83 -7.98
CA GLU A 107 -22.75 4.54 -8.61
C GLU A 107 -21.95 4.29 -9.89
N ASP A 108 -21.77 5.33 -10.71
CA ASP A 108 -21.10 5.20 -12.01
C ASP A 108 -19.59 4.96 -11.87
N ALA A 109 -19.00 5.36 -10.75
CA ALA A 109 -17.57 5.25 -10.50
C ALA A 109 -17.23 4.28 -9.35
N ALA A 110 -18.22 3.56 -8.83
CA ALA A 110 -18.02 2.62 -7.74
C ALA A 110 -17.15 1.44 -8.19
N PRO A 111 -16.18 1.01 -7.36
CA PRO A 111 -15.40 -0.18 -7.68
C PRO A 111 -16.25 -1.46 -7.60
N GLU A 112 -15.75 -2.52 -8.25
CA GLU A 112 -16.37 -3.82 -8.15
C GLU A 112 -16.49 -4.25 -6.67
N PRO A 113 -17.54 -4.99 -6.31
CA PRO A 113 -17.72 -5.45 -4.93
C PRO A 113 -16.55 -6.32 -4.44
N PRO A 114 -16.31 -6.34 -3.12
CA PRO A 114 -15.27 -7.22 -2.56
C PRO A 114 -15.49 -8.67 -2.90
N GLN A 115 -14.42 -9.39 -3.16
CA GLN A 115 -14.45 -10.81 -3.51
C GLN A 115 -13.47 -11.59 -2.66
N ASP A 116 -13.88 -12.80 -2.29
CA ASP A 116 -13.03 -13.73 -1.56
C ASP A 116 -11.99 -14.33 -2.51
N GLN A 117 -10.75 -14.39 -2.03
CA GLN A 117 -9.61 -14.89 -2.78
C GLN A 117 -9.13 -16.23 -2.23
N PRO A 118 -8.51 -17.08 -3.06
CA PRO A 118 -8.00 -18.39 -2.61
C PRO A 118 -6.97 -18.31 -1.49
N TYR A 119 -6.31 -17.17 -1.34
CA TYR A 119 -5.29 -16.97 -0.31
C TYR A 119 -5.85 -16.46 1.02
N GLY A 120 -7.14 -16.60 1.24
CA GLY A 120 -7.77 -16.32 2.54
C GLY A 120 -8.13 -14.86 2.79
N ALA A 121 -8.08 -14.04 1.77
CA ALA A 121 -8.41 -12.61 1.85
C ALA A 121 -9.70 -12.29 1.10
N ARG A 122 -10.36 -11.22 1.55
CA ARG A 122 -11.46 -10.59 0.82
C ARG A 122 -10.99 -9.20 0.43
N ILE A 123 -11.05 -8.87 -0.86
CA ILE A 123 -10.44 -7.66 -1.41
C ILE A 123 -11.35 -6.93 -2.40
N PHE A 124 -11.12 -5.62 -2.54
CA PHE A 124 -11.53 -4.86 -3.72
C PHE A 124 -10.42 -3.88 -4.10
N THR A 125 -10.41 -3.47 -5.36
CA THR A 125 -9.38 -2.56 -5.88
C THR A 125 -10.04 -1.35 -6.52
N VAL A 126 -9.44 -0.18 -6.34
CA VAL A 126 -9.91 1.07 -6.92
C VAL A 126 -8.72 1.91 -7.34
N ALA A 127 -8.86 2.64 -8.46
CA ALA A 127 -7.85 3.55 -8.96
C ALA A 127 -8.04 4.95 -8.36
N ASP A 128 -6.94 5.64 -8.11
CA ASP A 128 -6.98 7.04 -7.71
C ASP A 128 -6.71 7.98 -8.92
N PRO A 129 -6.84 9.32 -8.74
CA PRO A 129 -6.63 10.25 -9.84
C PRO A 129 -5.21 10.29 -10.40
N GLY A 130 -4.23 9.77 -9.68
CA GLY A 130 -2.82 9.75 -10.11
C GLY A 130 -2.40 8.47 -10.80
N GLY A 131 -3.35 7.56 -11.07
CA GLY A 131 -3.02 6.27 -11.70
C GLY A 131 -2.52 5.21 -10.73
N ASN A 132 -2.55 5.47 -9.42
CA ASN A 132 -2.25 4.44 -8.42
C ASN A 132 -3.46 3.53 -8.24
N SER A 133 -3.20 2.25 -8.03
CA SER A 133 -4.22 1.27 -7.66
C SER A 133 -4.14 1.00 -6.17
N TRP A 134 -5.29 0.92 -5.54
CA TRP A 134 -5.40 0.67 -4.10
C TRP A 134 -6.23 -0.57 -3.88
N THR A 135 -5.63 -1.60 -3.28
CA THR A 135 -6.33 -2.82 -2.90
C THR A 135 -6.59 -2.79 -1.40
N PHE A 136 -7.86 -2.82 -1.03
CA PHE A 136 -8.27 -2.96 0.36
C PHE A 136 -8.42 -4.44 0.66
N TRP A 137 -7.79 -4.88 1.74
CA TRP A 137 -7.58 -6.29 2.04
C TRP A 137 -8.02 -6.58 3.47
N GLN A 138 -8.96 -7.51 3.60
CA GLN A 138 -9.33 -8.07 4.89
C GLN A 138 -8.93 -9.54 4.90
N GLN A 139 -8.09 -9.93 5.85
CA GLN A 139 -7.76 -11.34 6.04
C GLN A 139 -8.94 -12.02 6.73
N VAL A 140 -9.55 -13.00 6.08
CA VAL A 140 -10.75 -13.67 6.60
C VAL A 140 -10.47 -15.08 7.10
N THR A 141 -9.39 -15.71 6.64
CA THR A 141 -8.95 -17.02 7.11
C THR A 141 -7.44 -17.19 6.91
N ASP A 142 -6.82 -18.01 7.72
CA ASP A 142 -5.40 -18.38 7.57
C ASP A 142 -5.20 -19.50 6.53
N GLN A 143 -6.29 -20.10 6.06
CA GLN A 143 -6.22 -21.17 5.07
C GLN A 143 -6.02 -20.60 3.67
N VAL A 144 -4.99 -21.08 3.01
CA VAL A 144 -4.62 -20.66 1.65
C VAL A 144 -4.84 -21.84 0.71
N GLU A 145 -5.65 -21.63 -0.32
CA GLU A 145 -5.81 -22.60 -1.40
C GLU A 145 -4.75 -22.30 -2.46
N LEU A 146 -3.76 -23.17 -2.55
CA LEU A 146 -2.67 -22.98 -3.49
C LEU A 146 -2.96 -23.63 -4.83
N PRO A 147 -2.50 -23.02 -5.94
CA PRO A 147 -2.52 -23.69 -7.24
C PRO A 147 -1.75 -25.01 -7.18
N SER A 148 -2.11 -25.94 -8.07
CA SER A 148 -1.42 -27.22 -8.16
C SER A 148 0.07 -27.04 -8.39
N GLY A 149 0.88 -27.73 -7.58
CA GLY A 149 2.33 -27.66 -7.67
C GLY A 149 2.97 -26.52 -6.85
N TRP A 150 2.17 -25.65 -6.26
CA TRP A 150 2.66 -24.58 -5.39
C TRP A 150 2.71 -25.07 -3.94
N ARG A 151 3.64 -24.53 -3.17
CA ARG A 151 3.69 -24.75 -1.72
C ARG A 151 4.02 -23.45 -1.00
N GLU A 152 3.50 -23.28 0.19
CA GLU A 152 3.87 -22.18 1.07
C GLU A 152 5.20 -22.55 1.74
N VAL A 153 6.18 -21.64 1.67
CA VAL A 153 7.48 -21.82 2.30
C VAL A 153 7.77 -20.60 3.16
N ARG A 154 8.10 -20.83 4.41
CA ARG A 154 8.48 -19.79 5.36
C ARG A 154 9.96 -19.90 5.68
N PRO A 155 10.64 -18.83 6.16
CA PRO A 155 12.06 -18.89 6.49
C PRO A 155 12.41 -20.01 7.47
N GLU A 156 11.56 -20.25 8.47
CA GLU A 156 11.73 -21.31 9.46
C GLU A 156 11.69 -22.71 8.81
N ASP A 157 10.94 -22.88 7.74
CA ASP A 157 10.89 -24.15 7.00
C ASP A 157 12.19 -24.39 6.24
N GLN A 158 12.82 -23.33 5.72
CA GLN A 158 14.12 -23.41 5.03
C GLN A 158 15.25 -23.74 6.00
N GLU A 159 15.25 -23.16 7.20
CA GLU A 159 16.21 -23.46 8.25
C GLU A 159 16.13 -24.94 8.67
N ALA A 160 14.92 -25.48 8.76
CA ALA A 160 14.71 -26.89 9.08
C ALA A 160 15.26 -27.83 8.00
N GLU A 161 15.16 -27.44 6.71
CA GLU A 161 15.72 -28.21 5.60
C GLU A 161 17.27 -28.15 5.58
N GLU A 162 17.87 -26.99 5.94
CA GLU A 162 19.32 -26.82 6.01
C GLU A 162 19.94 -27.52 7.21
N THR A 163 19.21 -27.59 8.33
CA THR A 163 19.66 -28.30 9.55
C THR A 163 19.15 -29.72 9.64
N GLY A 164 18.33 -30.16 8.69
CA GLY A 164 17.73 -31.47 8.67
C GLY A 164 18.79 -32.56 8.60
N GLU A 165 19.02 -33.26 9.71
CA GLU A 165 19.75 -34.51 9.71
C GLU A 165 19.07 -35.45 8.72
N VAL A 166 19.83 -35.90 7.76
CA VAL A 166 19.41 -37.01 6.93
C VAL A 166 19.22 -38.19 7.89
N PRO A 167 18.02 -38.73 8.07
CA PRO A 167 17.87 -39.95 8.87
C PRO A 167 18.69 -41.04 8.22
N GLY A 168 19.65 -41.51 8.94
CA GLY A 168 20.52 -42.62 8.52
C GLY A 168 19.73 -43.91 8.34
#